data_e20645f52a5085414ba95ad0c1d52388
#
_entry.id   e20645f52a5085414ba95ad0c1d52388
#
_cell.length_a   1.000
_cell.length_b   1.000
_cell.length_c   1.000
_cell.angle_alpha   90.00
_cell.angle_beta   90.00
_cell.angle_gamma   90.00
#
_symmetry.space_group_name_H-M   'P 1'
#
loop_
_entity.id
_entity.type
_entity.pdbx_description
1 polymer ?
#
loop_
_entity_poly.entity_id
_entity_poly.type
_entity_poly.pdbx_seq_one_letter_code
_entity_poly.pdbx_strand_id
1 'polypeptide(L)'
;MSAAQYFIRRTFISIIVFFGVSIVIFCLARLIPGDPARIALGPFATKEMVEQLRETLHLNESIFIQYKIFITNFFQGDLGISTYTKRPVIIDVISYFPATFELVLMAGTLMLLIGIPLGILSGKYKDTFIDHIARIISLLGVVTPSFLWAIILMLLFAYLIPIFPVHERMDETLDPPKIVTDLLLIDSLLEGNFRVFRDAFSHLILPGFALALPAIGNVARLTRTNLSDVYEKQYIEFAKSYSYSEFKIATKY
;
A
#
# COMPACT_ATOMS: atom_id res chain seq x y z
N MET A 1 0.43 -28.35 17.43
CA MET A 1 0.54 -27.10 18.20
C MET A 1 -0.87 -26.61 18.47
N SER A 2 -1.19 -26.22 19.70
CA SER A 2 -2.48 -25.56 19.99
C SER A 2 -2.53 -24.17 19.33
N ALA A 3 -3.73 -23.67 19.02
CA ALA A 3 -3.91 -22.33 18.46
C ALA A 3 -3.25 -21.25 19.34
N ALA A 4 -3.36 -21.38 20.67
CA ALA A 4 -2.73 -20.49 21.62
C ALA A 4 -1.20 -20.46 21.50
N GLN A 5 -0.55 -21.62 21.37
CA GLN A 5 0.90 -21.71 21.17
C GLN A 5 1.34 -21.05 19.85
N TYR A 6 0.55 -21.21 18.80
CA TYR A 6 0.80 -20.53 17.52
C TYR A 6 0.73 -19.02 17.66
N PHE A 7 -0.32 -18.48 18.29
CA PHE A 7 -0.48 -17.02 18.49
C PHE A 7 0.64 -16.45 19.35
N ILE A 8 0.97 -17.07 20.50
CA ILE A 8 2.05 -16.61 21.38
C ILE A 8 3.38 -16.56 20.63
N ARG A 9 3.74 -17.65 19.94
CA ARG A 9 4.97 -17.70 19.15
C ARG A 9 5.01 -16.62 18.07
N ARG A 10 3.90 -16.42 17.36
CA ARG A 10 3.82 -15.42 16.29
C ARG A 10 3.94 -14.00 16.82
N THR A 11 3.24 -13.68 17.93
CA THR A 11 3.34 -12.38 18.60
C THR A 11 4.77 -12.10 19.06
N PHE A 12 5.42 -13.09 19.69
CA PHE A 12 6.81 -12.94 20.13
C PHE A 12 7.77 -12.67 18.96
N ILE A 13 7.65 -13.42 17.88
CA ILE A 13 8.44 -13.18 16.65
C ILE A 13 8.16 -11.78 16.09
N SER A 14 6.90 -11.36 16.04
CA SER A 14 6.53 -10.02 15.54
C SER A 14 7.15 -8.90 16.39
N ILE A 15 7.20 -9.06 17.71
CA ILE A 15 7.87 -8.10 18.61
C ILE A 15 9.38 -8.02 18.30
N ILE A 16 10.04 -9.17 18.13
CA ILE A 16 11.48 -9.20 17.78
C ILE A 16 11.71 -8.51 16.43
N VAL A 17 10.87 -8.80 15.43
CA VAL A 17 10.98 -8.17 14.10
C VAL A 17 10.74 -6.66 14.20
N PHE A 18 9.74 -6.22 14.95
CA PHE A 18 9.47 -4.79 15.19
C PHE A 18 10.69 -4.07 15.75
N PHE A 19 11.27 -4.57 16.85
CA PHE A 19 12.45 -3.95 17.44
C PHE A 19 13.68 -4.06 16.52
N GLY A 20 13.86 -5.18 15.81
CA GLY A 20 14.93 -5.33 14.84
C GLY A 20 14.85 -4.30 13.71
N VAL A 21 13.68 -4.11 13.12
CA VAL A 21 13.45 -3.12 12.07
C VAL A 21 13.63 -1.70 12.62
N SER A 22 13.10 -1.40 13.82
CA SER A 22 13.23 -0.08 14.43
C SER A 22 14.69 0.31 14.69
N ILE A 23 15.51 -0.64 15.16
CA ILE A 23 16.96 -0.44 15.35
C ILE A 23 17.63 -0.15 14.01
N VAL A 24 17.35 -0.95 12.98
CA VAL A 24 17.95 -0.76 11.65
C VAL A 24 17.60 0.61 11.09
N ILE A 25 16.32 1.00 11.12
CA ILE A 25 15.87 2.31 10.63
C ILE A 25 16.51 3.44 11.44
N PHE A 26 16.51 3.32 12.77
CA PHE A 26 17.15 4.31 13.67
C PHE A 26 18.64 4.46 13.35
N CYS A 27 19.37 3.35 13.24
CA CYS A 27 20.79 3.39 12.89
C CYS A 27 21.05 4.01 11.52
N LEU A 28 20.26 3.63 10.50
CA LEU A 28 20.36 4.22 9.17
C LEU A 28 20.14 5.72 9.21
N ALA A 29 19.14 6.20 9.92
CA ALA A 29 18.84 7.63 10.06
C ALA A 29 19.98 8.41 10.77
N ARG A 30 20.78 7.75 11.60
CA ARG A 30 21.92 8.36 12.31
C ARG A 30 23.27 8.19 11.59
N LEU A 31 23.39 7.17 10.75
CA LEU A 31 24.62 6.90 9.96
C LEU A 31 24.67 7.66 8.64
N ILE A 32 23.52 8.16 8.15
CA ILE A 32 23.49 9.02 6.95
C ILE A 32 24.38 10.24 7.19
N PRO A 33 25.37 10.52 6.30
CA PRO A 33 26.23 11.67 6.46
C PRO A 33 25.44 12.97 6.45
N GLY A 34 25.55 13.73 7.53
CA GLY A 34 24.86 14.98 7.78
C GLY A 34 24.50 15.11 9.24
N ASP A 35 24.55 16.33 9.75
CA ASP A 35 24.14 16.64 11.11
C ASP A 35 22.61 16.82 11.14
N PRO A 36 21.84 15.95 11.82
CA PRO A 36 20.40 16.07 11.90
C PRO A 36 19.92 17.43 12.40
N ALA A 37 20.64 18.04 13.36
CA ALA A 37 20.32 19.36 13.88
C ALA A 37 20.51 20.44 12.81
N ARG A 38 21.58 20.35 12.02
CA ARG A 38 21.83 21.28 10.92
C ARG A 38 20.83 21.13 9.78
N ILE A 39 20.47 19.90 9.44
CA ILE A 39 19.43 19.62 8.43
C ILE A 39 18.07 20.18 8.88
N ALA A 40 17.75 20.03 10.16
CA ALA A 40 16.48 20.53 10.71
C ALA A 40 16.40 22.06 10.70
N LEU A 41 17.49 22.76 11.01
CA LEU A 41 17.55 24.23 11.07
C LEU A 41 17.79 24.87 9.70
N GLY A 42 18.37 24.13 8.74
CA GLY A 42 18.68 24.64 7.41
C GLY A 42 20.04 25.36 7.29
N PRO A 43 20.38 25.85 6.09
CA PRO A 43 21.74 26.32 5.74
C PRO A 43 22.15 27.61 6.46
N PHE A 44 21.20 28.41 6.94
CA PHE A 44 21.45 29.70 7.57
C PHE A 44 21.58 29.64 9.10
N ALA A 45 21.53 28.45 9.69
CA ALA A 45 21.66 28.29 11.13
C ALA A 45 23.08 28.63 11.64
N THR A 46 23.16 29.37 12.73
CA THR A 46 24.44 29.62 13.40
C THR A 46 24.93 28.37 14.11
N LYS A 47 26.24 28.33 14.43
CA LYS A 47 26.83 27.18 15.15
C LYS A 47 26.17 27.00 16.51
N GLU A 48 25.87 28.08 17.20
CA GLU A 48 25.23 28.10 18.51
C GLU A 48 23.82 27.50 18.45
N MET A 49 23.02 27.85 17.44
CA MET A 49 21.68 27.28 17.24
C MET A 49 21.74 25.77 16.97
N VAL A 50 22.71 25.35 16.17
CA VAL A 50 22.91 23.92 15.88
C VAL A 50 23.27 23.15 17.13
N GLU A 51 24.20 23.68 17.96
CA GLU A 51 24.61 23.00 19.21
C GLU A 51 23.48 22.95 20.24
N GLN A 52 22.70 24.01 20.40
CA GLN A 52 21.50 23.99 21.26
C GLN A 52 20.48 22.93 20.81
N LEU A 53 20.27 22.82 19.50
CA LEU A 53 19.34 21.78 18.99
C LEU A 53 19.91 20.36 19.16
N ARG A 54 21.22 20.19 19.04
CA ARG A 54 21.90 18.92 19.33
C ARG A 54 21.68 18.47 20.78
N GLU A 55 21.84 19.38 21.71
CA GLU A 55 21.59 19.11 23.13
C GLU A 55 20.13 18.76 23.36
N THR A 56 19.20 19.54 22.79
CA THR A 56 17.74 19.30 22.92
C THR A 56 17.32 17.94 22.32
N LEU A 57 17.94 17.53 21.23
CA LEU A 57 17.67 16.27 20.56
C LEU A 57 18.52 15.10 21.08
N HIS A 58 19.29 15.33 22.14
CA HIS A 58 20.20 14.35 22.77
C HIS A 58 21.19 13.70 21.76
N LEU A 59 21.61 14.45 20.72
CA LEU A 59 22.49 13.92 19.68
C LEU A 59 23.93 13.71 20.16
N ASN A 60 24.31 14.34 21.26
CA ASN A 60 25.63 14.21 21.89
C ASN A 60 25.74 12.97 22.79
N GLU A 61 24.61 12.30 23.05
CA GLU A 61 24.55 11.08 23.85
C GLU A 61 24.98 9.84 23.04
N SER A 62 25.30 8.75 23.76
CA SER A 62 25.60 7.47 23.09
C SER A 62 24.40 6.97 22.27
N ILE A 63 24.64 6.22 21.19
CA ILE A 63 23.60 5.72 20.29
C ILE A 63 22.55 4.87 21.01
N PHE A 64 22.94 4.16 22.08
CA PHE A 64 22.05 3.38 22.91
C PHE A 64 21.08 4.25 23.71
N ILE A 65 21.57 5.38 24.26
CA ILE A 65 20.74 6.34 25.00
C ILE A 65 19.78 7.02 24.03
N GLN A 66 20.26 7.45 22.88
CA GLN A 66 19.40 8.03 21.82
C GLN A 66 18.29 7.07 21.39
N TYR A 67 18.60 5.78 21.19
CA TYR A 67 17.62 4.77 20.82
C TYR A 67 16.60 4.54 21.95
N LYS A 68 17.04 4.48 23.20
CA LYS A 68 16.15 4.36 24.35
C LYS A 68 15.16 5.53 24.41
N ILE A 69 15.63 6.77 24.23
CA ILE A 69 14.79 7.96 24.21
C ILE A 69 13.80 7.86 23.04
N PHE A 70 14.25 7.52 21.85
CA PHE A 70 13.41 7.34 20.66
C PHE A 70 12.26 6.35 20.92
N ILE A 71 12.56 5.17 21.44
CA ILE A 71 11.54 4.14 21.72
C ILE A 71 10.60 4.59 22.85
N THR A 72 11.10 5.26 23.88
CA THR A 72 10.26 5.76 24.97
C THR A 72 9.27 6.81 24.46
N ASN A 73 9.74 7.77 23.67
CA ASN A 73 8.90 8.81 23.07
C ASN A 73 7.88 8.21 22.10
N PHE A 74 8.28 7.21 21.30
CA PHE A 74 7.37 6.49 20.40
C PHE A 74 6.18 5.89 21.16
N PHE A 75 6.42 5.21 22.28
CA PHE A 75 5.34 4.63 23.09
C PHE A 75 4.51 5.67 23.84
N GLN A 76 4.99 6.90 23.99
CA GLN A 76 4.24 8.05 24.51
C GLN A 76 3.46 8.79 23.42
N GLY A 77 3.57 8.36 22.16
CA GLY A 77 2.91 9.01 21.03
C GLY A 77 3.68 10.20 20.45
N ASP A 78 4.89 10.47 20.94
CA ASP A 78 5.77 11.48 20.37
C ASP A 78 6.69 10.85 19.32
N LEU A 79 6.37 11.11 18.04
CA LEU A 79 7.16 10.66 16.88
C LEU A 79 8.21 11.69 16.45
N GLY A 80 8.36 12.78 17.21
CA GLY A 80 9.26 13.88 16.88
C GLY A 80 8.71 14.82 15.81
N ILE A 81 9.60 15.68 15.32
CA ILE A 81 9.29 16.71 14.31
C ILE A 81 9.88 16.28 12.95
N SER A 82 9.07 16.35 11.91
CA SER A 82 9.48 16.08 10.54
C SER A 82 10.52 17.11 10.08
N THR A 83 11.64 16.64 9.57
CA THR A 83 12.67 17.50 8.97
C THR A 83 12.20 18.15 7.66
N TYR A 84 11.21 17.57 7.01
CA TYR A 84 10.64 18.05 5.74
C TYR A 84 9.51 19.05 5.97
N THR A 85 8.44 18.64 6.69
CA THR A 85 7.25 19.47 6.90
C THR A 85 7.38 20.47 8.06
N LYS A 86 8.40 20.29 8.93
CA LYS A 86 8.62 21.07 10.17
C LYS A 86 7.44 20.99 11.15
N ARG A 87 6.59 20.00 11.02
CA ARG A 87 5.45 19.72 11.90
C ARG A 87 5.67 18.42 12.68
N PRO A 88 4.96 18.19 13.79
CA PRO A 88 4.96 16.90 14.46
C PRO A 88 4.59 15.77 13.49
N VAL A 89 5.40 14.71 13.46
CA VAL A 89 5.20 13.56 12.53
C VAL A 89 3.84 12.91 12.71
N ILE A 90 3.32 12.88 13.95
CA ILE A 90 2.00 12.31 14.22
C ILE A 90 0.88 13.04 13.46
N ILE A 91 0.99 14.36 13.30
CA ILE A 91 0.02 15.15 12.53
C ILE A 91 0.09 14.77 11.04
N ASP A 92 1.31 14.64 10.49
CA ASP A 92 1.49 14.21 9.11
C ASP A 92 0.90 12.80 8.90
N VAL A 93 1.18 11.87 9.80
CA VAL A 93 0.64 10.50 9.72
C VAL A 93 -0.89 10.52 9.74
N ILE A 94 -1.51 11.20 10.70
CA ILE A 94 -2.98 11.26 10.79
C ILE A 94 -3.59 11.92 9.55
N SER A 95 -2.96 12.97 9.01
CA SER A 95 -3.48 13.70 7.86
C SER A 95 -3.41 12.90 6.54
N TYR A 96 -2.35 12.10 6.35
CA TYR A 96 -2.13 11.38 5.08
C TYR A 96 -2.60 9.93 5.11
N PHE A 97 -2.75 9.33 6.30
CA PHE A 97 -3.15 7.94 6.44
C PHE A 97 -4.50 7.62 5.80
N PRO A 98 -5.57 8.44 5.98
CA PRO A 98 -6.88 8.14 5.40
C PRO A 98 -6.85 8.08 3.88
N ALA A 99 -6.18 9.03 3.22
CA ALA A 99 -6.02 9.05 1.77
C ALA A 99 -5.26 7.82 1.25
N THR A 100 -4.18 7.44 1.93
CA THR A 100 -3.39 6.25 1.61
C THR A 100 -4.23 4.98 1.80
N PHE A 101 -5.02 4.92 2.86
CA PHE A 101 -5.88 3.78 3.16
C PHE A 101 -6.96 3.58 2.09
N GLU A 102 -7.64 4.66 1.65
CA GLU A 102 -8.61 4.60 0.54
C GLU A 102 -7.94 4.10 -0.76
N LEU A 103 -6.76 4.63 -1.07
CA LEU A 103 -6.02 4.21 -2.26
C LEU A 103 -5.63 2.72 -2.21
N VAL A 104 -5.16 2.24 -1.07
CA VAL A 104 -4.79 0.82 -0.88
C VAL A 104 -6.02 -0.08 -0.96
N LEU A 105 -7.16 0.32 -0.37
CA LEU A 105 -8.41 -0.42 -0.49
C LEU A 105 -8.89 -0.48 -1.95
N MET A 106 -8.83 0.62 -2.67
CA MET A 106 -9.18 0.66 -4.10
C MET A 106 -8.28 -0.26 -4.90
N ALA A 107 -6.96 -0.16 -4.74
CA ALA A 107 -6.00 -1.00 -5.44
C ALA A 107 -6.17 -2.48 -5.10
N GLY A 108 -6.39 -2.81 -3.82
CA GLY A 108 -6.66 -4.17 -3.36
C GLY A 108 -7.95 -4.76 -3.96
N THR A 109 -9.00 -3.94 -4.02
CA THR A 109 -10.26 -4.34 -4.65
C THR A 109 -10.07 -4.62 -6.14
N LEU A 110 -9.40 -3.74 -6.88
CA LEU A 110 -9.08 -3.95 -8.29
C LEU A 110 -8.20 -5.19 -8.51
N MET A 111 -7.20 -5.39 -7.64
CA MET A 111 -6.35 -6.57 -7.66
C MET A 111 -7.15 -7.87 -7.57
N LEU A 112 -8.10 -7.95 -6.65
CA LEU A 112 -8.93 -9.14 -6.47
C LEU A 112 -9.95 -9.31 -7.61
N LEU A 113 -10.66 -8.24 -7.97
CA LEU A 113 -11.70 -8.28 -9.00
C LEU A 113 -11.18 -8.58 -10.41
N ILE A 114 -9.93 -8.23 -10.69
CA ILE A 114 -9.31 -8.46 -12.00
C ILE A 114 -8.33 -9.64 -11.96
N GLY A 115 -7.48 -9.71 -10.95
CA GLY A 115 -6.42 -10.71 -10.87
C GLY A 115 -6.95 -12.14 -10.71
N ILE A 116 -7.94 -12.34 -9.84
CA ILE A 116 -8.52 -13.69 -9.64
C ILE A 116 -9.22 -14.19 -10.91
N PRO A 117 -10.17 -13.45 -11.54
CA PRO A 117 -10.81 -13.90 -12.76
C PRO A 117 -9.82 -14.12 -13.92
N LEU A 118 -8.82 -13.23 -14.06
CA LEU A 118 -7.79 -13.39 -15.09
C LEU A 118 -6.98 -14.67 -14.88
N GLY A 119 -6.63 -14.99 -13.62
CA GLY A 119 -5.93 -16.21 -13.24
C GLY A 119 -6.78 -17.46 -13.47
N ILE A 120 -8.07 -17.43 -13.14
CA ILE A 120 -9.02 -18.52 -13.39
C ILE A 120 -9.16 -18.78 -14.89
N LEU A 121 -9.37 -17.73 -15.69
CA LEU A 121 -9.45 -17.86 -17.15
C LEU A 121 -8.17 -18.44 -17.74
N SER A 122 -7.02 -17.94 -17.33
CA SER A 122 -5.72 -18.43 -17.76
C SER A 122 -5.48 -19.90 -17.37
N GLY A 123 -5.82 -20.30 -16.15
CA GLY A 123 -5.68 -21.68 -15.68
C GLY A 123 -6.65 -22.65 -16.34
N LYS A 124 -7.89 -22.24 -16.55
CA LYS A 124 -8.93 -23.04 -17.22
C LYS A 124 -8.59 -23.30 -18.70
N TYR A 125 -8.13 -22.27 -19.40
CA TYR A 125 -7.77 -22.37 -20.82
C TYR A 125 -6.25 -22.49 -21.02
N LYS A 126 -5.61 -23.33 -20.19
CA LYS A 126 -4.16 -23.58 -20.22
C LYS A 126 -3.68 -23.87 -21.65
N ASP A 127 -2.57 -23.24 -22.03
CA ASP A 127 -1.89 -23.37 -23.33
C ASP A 127 -2.71 -22.94 -24.57
N THR A 128 -3.81 -22.23 -24.35
CA THR A 128 -4.58 -21.57 -25.43
C THR A 128 -4.15 -20.11 -25.61
N PHE A 129 -4.67 -19.46 -26.65
CA PHE A 129 -4.46 -18.03 -26.90
C PHE A 129 -4.87 -17.14 -25.74
N ILE A 130 -5.95 -17.48 -25.03
CA ILE A 130 -6.43 -16.76 -23.84
C ILE A 130 -5.38 -16.80 -22.74
N ASP A 131 -4.80 -17.98 -22.48
CA ASP A 131 -3.73 -18.14 -21.51
C ASP A 131 -2.47 -17.33 -21.88
N HIS A 132 -2.10 -17.34 -23.16
CA HIS A 132 -0.93 -16.57 -23.62
C HIS A 132 -1.13 -15.06 -23.41
N ILE A 133 -2.29 -14.51 -23.76
CA ILE A 133 -2.62 -13.08 -23.51
C ILE A 133 -2.61 -12.78 -22.01
N ALA A 134 -3.28 -13.59 -21.20
CA ALA A 134 -3.32 -13.39 -19.75
C ALA A 134 -1.91 -13.41 -19.11
N ARG A 135 -1.02 -14.29 -19.60
CA ARG A 135 0.39 -14.33 -19.17
C ARG A 135 1.16 -13.07 -19.57
N ILE A 136 0.97 -12.57 -20.78
CA ILE A 136 1.61 -11.33 -21.24
C ILE A 136 1.16 -10.15 -20.37
N ILE A 137 -0.15 -10.00 -20.16
CA ILE A 137 -0.72 -8.95 -19.31
C ILE A 137 -0.16 -9.04 -17.87
N SER A 138 -0.14 -10.26 -17.32
CA SER A 138 0.41 -10.50 -15.97
C SER A 138 1.90 -10.17 -15.89
N LEU A 139 2.68 -10.56 -16.91
CA LEU A 139 4.11 -10.27 -16.97
C LEU A 139 4.38 -8.77 -17.05
N LEU A 140 3.68 -8.06 -17.94
CA LEU A 140 3.79 -6.61 -18.07
C LEU A 140 3.44 -5.90 -16.74
N GLY A 141 2.37 -6.35 -16.07
CA GLY A 141 2.00 -5.84 -14.76
C GLY A 141 3.12 -5.98 -13.73
N VAL A 142 3.74 -7.15 -13.65
CA VAL A 142 4.78 -7.45 -12.64
C VAL A 142 6.12 -6.77 -12.94
N VAL A 143 6.53 -6.76 -14.21
CA VAL A 143 7.86 -6.22 -14.60
C VAL A 143 7.90 -4.71 -14.59
N THR A 144 6.77 -4.07 -14.89
CA THR A 144 6.69 -2.60 -14.98
C THR A 144 6.47 -1.99 -13.60
N PRO A 145 7.35 -1.09 -13.14
CA PRO A 145 7.16 -0.39 -11.87
C PRO A 145 5.85 0.41 -11.81
N SER A 146 5.22 0.49 -10.65
CA SER A 146 3.92 1.17 -10.47
C SER A 146 3.94 2.65 -10.87
N PHE A 147 5.05 3.36 -10.62
CA PHE A 147 5.17 4.76 -11.02
C PHE A 147 5.14 4.94 -12.56
N LEU A 148 5.69 3.98 -13.31
CA LEU A 148 5.65 4.04 -14.77
C LEU A 148 4.22 3.78 -15.27
N TRP A 149 3.49 2.85 -14.64
CA TRP A 149 2.05 2.70 -14.90
C TRP A 149 1.28 3.98 -14.60
N ALA A 150 1.58 4.66 -13.50
CA ALA A 150 0.94 5.94 -13.17
C ALA A 150 1.14 6.98 -14.28
N ILE A 151 2.38 7.12 -14.78
CA ILE A 151 2.70 8.05 -15.87
C ILE A 151 1.95 7.67 -17.16
N ILE A 152 1.95 6.39 -17.54
CA ILE A 152 1.28 5.91 -18.76
C ILE A 152 -0.24 6.15 -18.65
N LEU A 153 -0.86 5.78 -17.53
CA LEU A 153 -2.30 5.94 -17.35
C LEU A 153 -2.70 7.42 -17.33
N MET A 154 -1.91 8.27 -16.67
CA MET A 154 -2.11 9.71 -16.64
C MET A 154 -2.00 10.31 -18.05
N LEU A 155 -0.98 9.93 -18.84
CA LEU A 155 -0.81 10.39 -20.21
C LEU A 155 -1.99 9.98 -21.09
N LEU A 156 -2.44 8.73 -20.97
CA LEU A 156 -3.52 8.19 -21.81
C LEU A 156 -4.88 8.77 -21.41
N PHE A 157 -5.24 8.72 -20.12
CA PHE A 157 -6.61 8.92 -19.66
C PHE A 157 -6.88 10.28 -19.00
N ALA A 158 -5.87 11.10 -18.84
CA ALA A 158 -6.03 12.45 -18.37
C ALA A 158 -5.57 13.49 -19.39
N TYR A 159 -4.56 13.18 -20.22
CA TYR A 159 -4.04 14.12 -21.21
C TYR A 159 -4.57 13.83 -22.64
N LEU A 160 -4.38 12.61 -23.17
CA LEU A 160 -4.79 12.26 -24.54
C LEU A 160 -6.31 12.04 -24.65
N ILE A 161 -6.90 11.36 -23.69
CA ILE A 161 -8.34 11.07 -23.61
C ILE A 161 -8.81 11.55 -22.25
N PRO A 162 -9.11 12.86 -22.05
CA PRO A 162 -9.34 13.47 -20.75
C PRO A 162 -10.66 13.02 -20.12
N ILE A 163 -10.65 11.81 -19.52
CA ILE A 163 -11.83 11.23 -18.84
C ILE A 163 -11.65 11.11 -17.33
N PHE A 164 -10.41 11.18 -16.83
CA PHE A 164 -10.12 11.12 -15.40
C PHE A 164 -9.27 12.30 -14.95
N PRO A 165 -9.52 12.83 -13.74
CA PRO A 165 -8.73 13.88 -13.13
C PRO A 165 -7.35 13.34 -12.67
N VAL A 166 -6.37 14.26 -12.48
CA VAL A 166 -4.99 13.89 -12.08
C VAL A 166 -4.53 14.58 -10.81
N HIS A 167 -5.22 15.60 -10.35
CA HIS A 167 -4.83 16.39 -9.19
C HIS A 167 -5.81 16.19 -8.05
N GLU A 168 -5.31 16.31 -6.82
CA GLU A 168 -6.07 16.29 -5.58
C GLU A 168 -6.88 15.00 -5.34
N ARG A 169 -7.69 14.98 -4.28
CA ARG A 169 -8.59 13.88 -3.93
C ARG A 169 -10.02 14.11 -4.43
N MET A 170 -10.36 15.36 -4.73
CA MET A 170 -11.64 15.80 -5.27
C MET A 170 -11.48 17.17 -5.94
N ASP A 171 -12.46 17.58 -6.73
CA ASP A 171 -12.49 18.90 -7.38
C ASP A 171 -12.59 20.01 -6.31
N GLU A 172 -11.68 20.98 -6.38
CA GLU A 172 -11.62 22.12 -5.44
C GLU A 172 -12.88 22.99 -5.44
N THR A 173 -13.71 22.91 -6.49
CA THR A 173 -14.99 23.63 -6.58
C THR A 173 -16.12 22.98 -5.78
N LEU A 174 -15.91 21.79 -5.25
CA LEU A 174 -16.88 21.07 -4.44
C LEU A 174 -16.61 21.30 -2.96
N ASP A 175 -17.67 21.46 -2.17
CA ASP A 175 -17.54 21.51 -0.72
C ASP A 175 -17.21 20.13 -0.17
N PRO A 176 -16.15 19.97 0.64
CA PRO A 176 -15.81 18.69 1.24
C PRO A 176 -16.92 18.22 2.19
N PRO A 177 -17.14 16.91 2.31
CA PRO A 177 -18.12 16.37 3.24
C PRO A 177 -17.69 16.60 4.69
N LYS A 178 -18.65 16.50 5.62
CA LYS A 178 -18.36 16.56 7.05
C LYS A 178 -17.44 15.40 7.44
N ILE A 179 -16.34 15.72 8.12
CA ILE A 179 -15.38 14.72 8.58
C ILE A 179 -16.00 13.89 9.71
N VAL A 180 -16.16 12.59 9.45
CA VAL A 180 -16.61 11.57 10.42
C VAL A 180 -15.54 10.50 10.58
N THR A 181 -15.05 9.97 9.46
CA THR A 181 -14.03 8.91 9.42
C THR A 181 -12.72 9.38 8.84
N ASP A 182 -12.69 10.59 8.26
CA ASP A 182 -11.61 11.17 7.45
C ASP A 182 -11.33 10.40 6.13
N LEU A 183 -12.20 9.44 5.81
CA LEU A 183 -12.22 8.74 4.53
C LEU A 183 -13.23 9.43 3.61
N LEU A 184 -12.72 10.09 2.58
CA LEU A 184 -13.51 10.97 1.71
C LEU A 184 -14.69 10.24 1.04
N LEU A 185 -14.47 9.01 0.58
CA LEU A 185 -15.54 8.20 -0.03
C LEU A 185 -16.61 7.81 0.99
N ILE A 186 -16.21 7.41 2.20
CA ILE A 186 -17.14 7.00 3.25
C ILE A 186 -17.90 8.22 3.76
N ASP A 187 -17.22 9.32 4.05
CA ASP A 187 -17.83 10.52 4.60
C ASP A 187 -18.82 11.15 3.61
N SER A 188 -18.50 11.13 2.30
CA SER A 188 -19.45 11.59 1.27
C SER A 188 -20.70 10.71 1.16
N LEU A 189 -20.57 9.39 1.36
CA LEU A 189 -21.73 8.49 1.42
C LEU A 189 -22.57 8.70 2.68
N LEU A 190 -21.93 8.89 3.83
CA LEU A 190 -22.63 9.14 5.11
C LEU A 190 -23.42 10.44 5.09
N GLU A 191 -22.91 11.47 4.39
CA GLU A 191 -23.63 12.74 4.20
C GLU A 191 -24.69 12.67 3.10
N GLY A 192 -24.71 11.59 2.29
CA GLY A 192 -25.60 11.48 1.12
C GLY A 192 -25.15 12.34 -0.06
N ASN A 193 -23.93 12.85 -0.06
CA ASN A 193 -23.36 13.68 -1.11
C ASN A 193 -22.77 12.84 -2.25
N PHE A 194 -23.65 12.29 -3.08
CA PHE A 194 -23.25 11.44 -4.22
C PHE A 194 -22.43 12.18 -5.28
N ARG A 195 -22.51 13.51 -5.35
CA ARG A 195 -21.69 14.29 -6.27
C ARG A 195 -20.23 14.26 -5.87
N VAL A 196 -19.93 14.50 -4.60
CA VAL A 196 -18.56 14.40 -4.06
C VAL A 196 -18.07 12.97 -4.09
N PHE A 197 -18.93 11.98 -3.76
CA PHE A 197 -18.56 10.55 -3.85
C PHE A 197 -18.09 10.17 -5.26
N ARG A 198 -18.88 10.51 -6.29
CA ARG A 198 -18.54 10.18 -7.68
C ARG A 198 -17.25 10.87 -8.12
N ASP A 199 -17.08 12.12 -7.74
CA ASP A 199 -15.90 12.89 -8.06
C ASP A 199 -14.66 12.31 -7.39
N ALA A 200 -14.68 12.12 -6.08
CA ALA A 200 -13.59 11.50 -5.32
C ALA A 200 -13.25 10.07 -5.83
N PHE A 201 -14.26 9.28 -6.17
CA PHE A 201 -14.07 7.97 -6.77
C PHE A 201 -13.32 8.07 -8.12
N SER A 202 -13.65 9.06 -8.95
CA SER A 202 -12.97 9.27 -10.23
C SER A 202 -11.49 9.63 -10.07
N HIS A 203 -11.13 10.39 -9.03
CA HIS A 203 -9.75 10.75 -8.68
C HIS A 203 -8.93 9.53 -8.20
N LEU A 204 -9.58 8.52 -7.61
CA LEU A 204 -8.93 7.30 -7.16
C LEU A 204 -8.69 6.26 -8.26
N ILE A 205 -9.35 6.36 -9.41
CA ILE A 205 -9.27 5.32 -10.46
C ILE A 205 -7.85 5.19 -11.01
N LEU A 206 -7.25 6.27 -11.50
CA LEU A 206 -5.92 6.19 -12.11
C LEU A 206 -4.83 5.74 -11.12
N PRO A 207 -4.69 6.37 -9.93
CA PRO A 207 -3.68 5.93 -8.98
C PRO A 207 -3.97 4.53 -8.41
N GLY A 208 -5.26 4.16 -8.25
CA GLY A 208 -5.67 2.83 -7.85
C GLY A 208 -5.26 1.76 -8.86
N PHE A 209 -5.48 1.98 -10.15
CA PHE A 209 -5.00 1.09 -11.21
C PHE A 209 -3.48 1.02 -11.27
N ALA A 210 -2.79 2.16 -11.18
CA ALA A 210 -1.33 2.19 -11.21
C ALA A 210 -0.70 1.33 -10.11
N LEU A 211 -1.29 1.40 -8.91
CA LEU A 211 -0.86 0.59 -7.76
C LEU A 211 -1.30 -0.88 -7.87
N ALA A 212 -2.47 -1.14 -8.48
CA ALA A 212 -3.03 -2.49 -8.60
C ALA A 212 -2.36 -3.33 -9.68
N LEU A 213 -1.91 -2.76 -10.81
CA LEU A 213 -1.43 -3.52 -11.97
C LEU A 213 -0.32 -4.53 -11.65
N PRO A 214 0.74 -4.21 -10.91
CA PRO A 214 1.74 -5.19 -10.50
C PRO A 214 1.16 -6.31 -9.64
N ALA A 215 0.23 -5.95 -8.74
CA ALA A 215 -0.43 -6.90 -7.86
C ALA A 215 -1.42 -7.82 -8.61
N ILE A 216 -2.17 -7.28 -9.58
CA ILE A 216 -3.04 -8.04 -10.49
C ILE A 216 -2.24 -9.12 -11.21
N GLY A 217 -1.07 -8.77 -11.77
CA GLY A 217 -0.20 -9.72 -12.45
C GLY A 217 0.27 -10.86 -11.53
N ASN A 218 0.65 -10.53 -10.29
CA ASN A 218 1.05 -11.53 -9.30
C ASN A 218 -0.10 -12.46 -8.90
N VAL A 219 -1.27 -11.91 -8.59
CA VAL A 219 -2.47 -12.68 -8.21
C VAL A 219 -2.93 -13.56 -9.36
N ALA A 220 -2.99 -13.03 -10.59
CA ALA A 220 -3.38 -13.81 -11.76
C ALA A 220 -2.43 -14.99 -11.99
N ARG A 221 -1.12 -14.79 -11.89
CA ARG A 221 -0.13 -15.85 -12.02
C ARG A 221 -0.26 -16.92 -10.93
N LEU A 222 -0.41 -16.49 -9.66
CA LEU A 222 -0.58 -17.41 -8.54
C LEU A 222 -1.86 -18.23 -8.66
N THR A 223 -2.99 -17.57 -8.99
CA THR A 223 -4.28 -18.22 -9.19
C THR A 223 -4.22 -19.24 -10.34
N ARG A 224 -3.59 -18.87 -11.47
CA ARG A 224 -3.37 -19.76 -12.60
C ARG A 224 -2.60 -21.02 -12.22
N THR A 225 -1.47 -20.84 -11.52
CA THR A 225 -0.61 -21.96 -11.11
C THR A 225 -1.36 -22.91 -10.19
N ASN A 226 -1.98 -22.38 -9.13
CA ASN A 226 -2.74 -23.16 -8.17
C ASN A 226 -3.91 -23.90 -8.86
N LEU A 227 -4.62 -23.24 -9.77
CA LEU A 227 -5.72 -23.86 -10.49
C LEU A 227 -5.23 -24.98 -11.41
N SER A 228 -4.14 -24.77 -12.14
CA SER A 228 -3.53 -25.81 -12.99
C SER A 228 -3.13 -27.04 -12.17
N ASP A 229 -2.48 -26.82 -11.01
CA ASP A 229 -2.06 -27.91 -10.12
C ASP A 229 -3.25 -28.69 -9.55
N VAL A 230 -4.35 -27.99 -9.26
CA VAL A 230 -5.59 -28.62 -8.77
C VAL A 230 -6.27 -29.42 -9.88
N TYR A 231 -6.35 -28.89 -11.11
CA TYR A 231 -6.96 -29.57 -12.25
C TYR A 231 -6.28 -30.87 -12.68
N GLU A 232 -5.00 -31.05 -12.32
CA GLU A 232 -4.22 -32.28 -12.55
C GLU A 232 -4.42 -33.35 -11.45
N LYS A 233 -5.22 -33.08 -10.41
CA LYS A 233 -5.47 -34.04 -9.33
C LYS A 233 -6.54 -35.06 -9.71
N GLN A 234 -6.33 -36.32 -9.30
CA GLN A 234 -7.26 -37.45 -9.57
C GLN A 234 -8.70 -37.21 -9.07
N TYR A 235 -8.88 -36.49 -7.94
CA TYR A 235 -10.22 -36.18 -7.43
C TYR A 235 -10.99 -35.22 -8.35
N ILE A 236 -10.32 -34.40 -9.16
CA ILE A 236 -10.95 -33.56 -10.15
C ILE A 236 -11.44 -34.38 -11.36
N GLU A 237 -10.67 -35.35 -11.80
CA GLU A 237 -11.12 -36.28 -12.85
C GLU A 237 -12.38 -37.04 -12.38
N PHE A 238 -12.38 -37.45 -11.10
CA PHE A 238 -13.55 -38.07 -10.50
C PHE A 238 -14.76 -37.09 -10.45
N ALA A 239 -14.56 -35.84 -10.04
CA ALA A 239 -15.60 -34.83 -10.04
C ALA A 239 -16.16 -34.55 -11.46
N LYS A 240 -15.30 -34.56 -12.48
CA LYS A 240 -15.73 -34.42 -13.89
C LYS A 240 -16.56 -35.63 -14.35
N SER A 241 -16.22 -36.85 -13.95
CA SER A 241 -16.99 -38.05 -14.27
C SER A 241 -18.41 -38.04 -13.67
N TYR A 242 -18.62 -37.30 -12.56
CA TYR A 242 -19.94 -37.06 -11.95
C TYR A 242 -20.66 -35.84 -12.54
N SER A 243 -20.22 -35.34 -13.71
CA SER A 243 -20.85 -34.22 -14.41
C SER A 243 -20.95 -32.92 -13.61
N TYR A 244 -20.08 -32.69 -12.63
CA TYR A 244 -20.02 -31.37 -11.98
C TYR A 244 -19.61 -30.31 -12.99
N SER A 245 -20.28 -29.14 -12.95
CA SER A 245 -19.92 -28.02 -13.82
C SER A 245 -18.51 -27.52 -13.49
N GLU A 246 -17.78 -27.11 -14.52
CA GLU A 246 -16.41 -26.58 -14.35
C GLU A 246 -16.34 -25.39 -13.40
N PHE A 247 -17.38 -24.54 -13.39
CA PHE A 247 -17.47 -23.42 -12.43
C PHE A 247 -17.52 -23.92 -10.98
N LYS A 248 -18.28 -24.99 -10.73
CA LYS A 248 -18.37 -25.62 -9.41
C LYS A 248 -17.05 -26.27 -9.01
N ILE A 249 -16.35 -26.87 -9.97
CA ILE A 249 -14.99 -27.44 -9.75
C ILE A 249 -14.01 -26.31 -9.40
N ALA A 250 -13.99 -25.23 -10.16
CA ALA A 250 -13.05 -24.11 -9.96
C ALA A 250 -13.30 -23.30 -8.66
N THR A 251 -14.51 -23.35 -8.10
CA THR A 251 -14.88 -22.54 -6.91
C THR A 251 -14.98 -23.34 -5.62
N LYS A 252 -15.10 -24.67 -5.69
CA LYS A 252 -15.36 -25.50 -4.52
C LYS A 252 -14.25 -26.50 -4.20
N TYR A 253 -13.40 -26.84 -5.15
CA TYR A 253 -12.28 -27.74 -5.03
C TYR A 253 -10.96 -27.04 -5.39
#